data_32612d5b042d2231aabfd17a0ea938cb
#
_entry.id   32612d5b042d2231aabfd17a0ea938cb
#
_cell.length_a   1.000
_cell.length_b   1.000
_cell.length_c   1.000
_cell.angle_alpha   90.00
_cell.angle_beta   90.00
_cell.angle_gamma   90.00
#
_symmetry.space_group_name_H-M   'P 1'
#
loop_
_entity.id
_entity.type
_entity.pdbx_description
1 polymer ?
#
loop_
_entity_poly.entity_id
_entity_poly.type
_entity_poly.pdbx_seq_one_letter_code
_entity_poly.pdbx_strand_id
1 'polypeptide(L)'
;MREAAIQIEQVSKSFQKRKVLKNISCELNWGQVYGIVGNNGSGKTVLMKCICGLLPYDEGSIRVAGKKIGKDVDFPEDMGMIIESPGFLPGMTGIKNLKILAAVNHRIQESQIRETMRVVGLDPNLKQPVGKYSLGMRQRLGIAQAIMEKPEILILDEPMNGLDKHGVKEIRE
;
A
#
# COMPACT_ATOMS: atom_id res chain seq x y z
N MET A 1 22.39 -15.32 5.57
CA MET A 1 21.32 -15.07 4.59
C MET A 1 20.38 -14.03 5.21
N ARG A 2 19.95 -13.03 4.46
CA ARG A 2 18.97 -12.06 4.97
C ARG A 2 17.63 -12.80 5.14
N GLU A 3 16.95 -12.67 6.28
CA GLU A 3 15.60 -13.23 6.47
C GLU A 3 14.66 -12.75 5.38
N ALA A 4 13.56 -13.49 5.12
CA ALA A 4 12.55 -13.08 4.16
C ALA A 4 11.96 -11.70 4.54
N ALA A 5 11.57 -10.91 3.55
CA ALA A 5 10.93 -9.60 3.77
C ALA A 5 9.60 -9.75 4.53
N ILE A 6 8.82 -10.76 4.16
CA ILE A 6 7.55 -11.10 4.81
C ILE A 6 7.47 -12.62 4.98
N GLN A 7 7.17 -13.07 6.18
CA GLN A 7 6.92 -14.47 6.52
C GLN A 7 5.50 -14.62 7.06
N ILE A 8 4.75 -15.55 6.50
CA ILE A 8 3.37 -15.86 6.86
C ILE A 8 3.31 -17.33 7.20
N GLU A 9 2.89 -17.65 8.43
CA GLU A 9 2.85 -19.02 8.94
C GLU A 9 1.45 -19.34 9.46
N GLN A 10 0.77 -20.28 8.79
CA GLN A 10 -0.53 -20.83 9.18
C GLN A 10 -1.60 -19.78 9.52
N VAL A 11 -1.58 -18.66 8.82
CA VAL A 11 -2.49 -17.54 9.09
C VAL A 11 -3.91 -17.87 8.68
N SER A 12 -4.82 -17.68 9.62
CA SER A 12 -6.26 -17.82 9.42
C SER A 12 -6.98 -16.55 9.85
N LYS A 13 -8.06 -16.20 9.13
CA LYS A 13 -8.95 -15.08 9.46
C LYS A 13 -10.39 -15.41 9.14
N SER A 14 -11.27 -15.16 10.10
CA SER A 14 -12.71 -15.35 9.98
C SER A 14 -13.45 -14.05 10.22
N PHE A 15 -14.59 -13.88 9.58
CA PHE A 15 -15.58 -12.85 9.87
C PHE A 15 -16.89 -13.56 10.21
N GLN A 16 -17.34 -13.39 11.43
CA GLN A 16 -18.49 -14.13 11.97
C GLN A 16 -18.28 -15.65 11.80
N LYS A 17 -19.11 -16.33 10.99
CA LYS A 17 -19.03 -17.78 10.71
C LYS A 17 -18.25 -18.12 9.42
N ARG A 18 -17.77 -17.13 8.66
CA ARG A 18 -17.07 -17.35 7.38
C ARG A 18 -15.56 -17.25 7.55
N LYS A 19 -14.85 -18.36 7.36
CA LYS A 19 -13.38 -18.38 7.31
C LYS A 19 -12.92 -17.88 5.93
N VAL A 20 -12.25 -16.71 5.90
CA VAL A 20 -11.79 -16.03 4.66
C VAL A 20 -10.35 -16.41 4.34
N LEU A 21 -9.45 -16.36 5.33
CA LEU A 21 -8.11 -16.93 5.19
C LEU A 21 -8.07 -18.28 5.90
N LYS A 22 -7.48 -19.28 5.26
CA LYS A 22 -7.49 -20.67 5.75
C LYS A 22 -6.08 -21.21 5.73
N ASN A 23 -5.37 -21.12 6.87
CA ASN A 23 -4.05 -21.70 7.06
C ASN A 23 -3.04 -21.29 5.97
N ILE A 24 -2.93 -19.99 5.70
CA ILE A 24 -2.04 -19.45 4.67
C ILE A 24 -0.61 -19.45 5.18
N SER A 25 0.30 -20.04 4.40
CA SER A 25 1.74 -20.01 4.68
C SER A 25 2.51 -19.66 3.41
N CYS A 26 3.37 -18.66 3.46
CA CYS A 26 4.30 -18.31 2.38
C CYS A 26 5.41 -17.41 2.90
N GLU A 27 6.50 -17.33 2.12
CA GLU A 27 7.61 -16.41 2.34
C GLU A 27 7.82 -15.55 1.10
N LEU A 28 8.00 -14.23 1.33
CA LEU A 28 8.27 -13.25 0.29
C LEU A 28 9.65 -12.67 0.56
N ASN A 29 10.56 -12.83 -0.41
CA ASN A 29 11.95 -12.45 -0.26
C ASN A 29 12.19 -10.99 -0.68
N TRP A 30 13.25 -10.39 -0.13
CA TRP A 30 13.70 -9.05 -0.51
C TRP A 30 14.07 -8.96 -2.00
N GLY A 31 13.81 -7.80 -2.61
CA GLY A 31 14.18 -7.51 -3.99
C GLY A 31 13.37 -8.29 -5.03
N GLN A 32 12.24 -8.87 -4.65
CA GLN A 32 11.34 -9.61 -5.54
C GLN A 32 9.98 -8.93 -5.65
N VAL A 33 9.31 -9.12 -6.79
CA VAL A 33 7.93 -8.70 -7.01
C VAL A 33 7.03 -9.94 -7.01
N TYR A 34 6.00 -9.92 -6.17
CA TYR A 34 5.05 -11.01 -6.02
C TYR A 34 3.64 -10.56 -6.41
N GLY A 35 2.95 -11.37 -7.20
CA GLY A 35 1.54 -11.17 -7.54
C GLY A 35 0.62 -12.09 -6.74
N ILE A 36 -0.29 -11.52 -5.95
CA ILE A 36 -1.35 -12.27 -5.27
C ILE A 36 -2.54 -12.40 -6.22
N VAL A 37 -2.77 -13.61 -6.73
CA VAL A 37 -3.82 -13.89 -7.72
C VAL A 37 -4.97 -14.65 -7.08
N GLY A 38 -6.20 -14.32 -7.47
CA GLY A 38 -7.40 -14.98 -7.00
C GLY A 38 -8.68 -14.21 -7.40
N ASN A 39 -9.81 -14.88 -7.34
CA ASN A 39 -11.11 -14.28 -7.65
C ASN A 39 -11.48 -13.14 -6.69
N ASN A 40 -12.43 -12.28 -7.07
CA ASN A 40 -12.98 -11.28 -6.16
C ASN A 40 -13.61 -11.97 -4.95
N GLY A 41 -13.33 -11.43 -3.75
CA GLY A 41 -13.78 -12.03 -2.50
C GLY A 41 -12.97 -13.26 -2.02
N SER A 42 -11.84 -13.61 -2.66
CA SER A 42 -10.96 -14.71 -2.23
C SER A 42 -10.11 -14.39 -0.99
N GLY A 43 -10.11 -13.14 -0.50
CA GLY A 43 -9.36 -12.74 0.69
C GLY A 43 -8.04 -12.02 0.42
N LYS A 44 -7.71 -11.64 -0.83
CA LYS A 44 -6.47 -10.92 -1.17
C LYS A 44 -6.29 -9.66 -0.32
N THR A 45 -7.26 -8.76 -0.35
CA THR A 45 -7.27 -7.52 0.46
C THR A 45 -7.21 -7.82 1.96
N VAL A 46 -7.89 -8.88 2.42
CA VAL A 46 -7.84 -9.30 3.84
C VAL A 46 -6.43 -9.71 4.24
N LEU A 47 -5.74 -10.50 3.41
CA LEU A 47 -4.36 -10.90 3.65
C LEU A 47 -3.42 -9.68 3.68
N MET A 48 -3.54 -8.78 2.70
CA MET A 48 -2.74 -7.54 2.66
C MET A 48 -2.99 -6.68 3.91
N LYS A 49 -4.25 -6.51 4.35
CA LYS A 49 -4.59 -5.81 5.59
C LYS A 49 -3.94 -6.46 6.83
N CYS A 50 -3.90 -7.79 6.89
CA CYS A 50 -3.23 -8.51 7.98
C CYS A 50 -1.71 -8.26 7.97
N ILE A 51 -1.07 -8.30 6.80
CA ILE A 51 0.37 -8.01 6.64
C ILE A 51 0.69 -6.58 7.08
N CYS A 52 -0.15 -5.61 6.71
CA CYS A 52 0.03 -4.20 7.05
C CYS A 52 -0.34 -3.85 8.51
N GLY A 53 -0.83 -4.81 9.31
CA GLY A 53 -1.28 -4.55 10.68
C GLY A 53 -2.64 -3.84 10.78
N LEU A 54 -3.31 -3.59 9.66
CA LEU A 54 -4.62 -2.91 9.62
C LEU A 54 -5.77 -3.81 10.06
N LEU A 55 -5.55 -5.11 10.10
CA LEU A 55 -6.54 -6.11 10.50
C LEU A 55 -5.85 -7.23 11.29
N PRO A 56 -6.27 -7.54 12.53
CA PRO A 56 -5.72 -8.66 13.27
C PRO A 56 -6.14 -9.99 12.62
N TYR A 57 -5.20 -10.93 12.53
CA TYR A 57 -5.48 -12.33 12.18
C TYR A 57 -5.89 -13.13 13.41
N ASP A 58 -6.57 -14.27 13.21
CA ASP A 58 -7.12 -15.07 14.32
C ASP A 58 -6.12 -16.14 14.78
N GLU A 59 -5.38 -16.76 13.85
CA GLU A 59 -4.42 -17.84 14.10
C GLU A 59 -3.15 -17.64 13.25
N GLY A 60 -2.05 -18.22 13.69
CA GLY A 60 -0.77 -18.21 12.97
C GLY A 60 0.14 -17.06 13.35
N SER A 61 1.03 -16.68 12.43
CA SER A 61 1.90 -15.53 12.61
C SER A 61 2.27 -14.84 11.30
N ILE A 62 2.45 -13.51 11.37
CA ILE A 62 2.98 -12.69 10.28
C ILE A 62 4.19 -11.93 10.82
N ARG A 63 5.33 -12.05 10.12
CA ARG A 63 6.51 -11.24 10.36
C ARG A 63 6.81 -10.39 9.14
N VAL A 64 7.13 -9.13 9.37
CA VAL A 64 7.57 -8.18 8.34
C VAL A 64 8.90 -7.62 8.78
N ALA A 65 9.92 -7.73 7.93
CA ALA A 65 11.31 -7.36 8.27
C ALA A 65 11.76 -7.94 9.62
N GLY A 66 11.41 -9.22 9.89
CA GLY A 66 11.73 -9.94 11.13
C GLY A 66 10.83 -9.61 12.34
N LYS A 67 10.05 -8.52 12.32
CA LYS A 67 9.16 -8.12 13.43
C LYS A 67 7.78 -8.77 13.30
N LYS A 68 7.27 -9.37 14.37
CA LYS A 68 5.95 -10.01 14.40
C LYS A 68 4.84 -8.95 14.54
N ILE A 69 3.92 -8.92 13.59
CA ILE A 69 2.76 -8.01 13.59
C ILE A 69 1.77 -8.40 14.70
N GLY A 70 1.31 -7.40 15.44
CA GLY A 70 0.38 -7.57 16.58
C GLY A 70 1.06 -8.07 17.86
N LYS A 71 2.42 -8.17 17.90
CA LYS A 71 3.19 -8.53 19.08
C LYS A 71 4.39 -7.61 19.29
N ASP A 72 5.30 -7.55 18.31
CA ASP A 72 6.51 -6.74 18.39
C ASP A 72 6.23 -5.31 17.91
N VAL A 73 5.35 -5.18 16.93
CA VAL A 73 4.86 -3.90 16.37
C VAL A 73 3.40 -4.04 15.97
N ASP A 74 2.64 -2.95 16.03
CA ASP A 74 1.27 -2.90 15.52
C ASP A 74 1.26 -2.74 14.01
N PHE A 75 2.16 -1.91 13.48
CA PHE A 75 2.31 -1.62 12.06
C PHE A 75 3.77 -1.82 11.62
N PRO A 76 4.01 -2.36 10.40
CA PRO A 76 5.35 -2.46 9.86
C PRO A 76 5.96 -1.07 9.68
N GLU A 77 7.21 -0.92 10.06
CA GLU A 77 8.02 0.25 9.71
C GLU A 77 8.43 0.16 8.23
N ASP A 78 8.70 1.30 7.62
CA ASP A 78 9.25 1.42 6.27
C ASP A 78 8.47 0.67 5.18
N MET A 79 7.14 0.74 5.27
CA MET A 79 6.21 0.13 4.32
C MET A 79 5.35 1.19 3.65
N GLY A 80 5.35 1.20 2.32
CA GLY A 80 4.37 1.93 1.51
C GLY A 80 3.17 1.04 1.18
N MET A 81 1.96 1.59 1.23
CA MET A 81 0.78 0.79 0.94
C MET A 81 -0.32 1.56 0.21
N ILE A 82 -1.04 0.85 -0.66
CA ILE A 82 -2.37 1.21 -1.15
C ILE A 82 -3.27 0.01 -0.87
N ILE A 83 -4.25 0.19 0.00
CA ILE A 83 -5.27 -0.82 0.28
C ILE A 83 -6.63 -0.19 0.09
N GLU A 84 -7.41 -0.74 -0.84
CA GLU A 84 -8.69 -0.17 -1.28
C GLU A 84 -8.51 1.24 -1.89
N SER A 85 -9.28 2.23 -1.47
CA SER A 85 -9.22 3.59 -2.00
C SER A 85 -8.45 4.52 -1.07
N PRO A 86 -7.48 5.29 -1.57
CA PRO A 86 -6.76 6.27 -0.77
C PRO A 86 -7.71 7.33 -0.18
N GLY A 87 -7.63 7.55 1.14
CA GLY A 87 -8.46 8.48 1.90
C GLY A 87 -7.91 9.90 1.89
N PHE A 88 -7.96 10.62 0.76
CA PHE A 88 -7.52 12.01 0.67
C PHE A 88 -8.57 13.00 1.14
N LEU A 89 -8.13 14.16 1.63
CA LEU A 89 -8.96 15.31 1.96
C LEU A 89 -9.47 15.96 0.66
N PRO A 90 -10.77 15.87 0.34
CA PRO A 90 -11.28 16.20 -0.99
C PRO A 90 -11.21 17.71 -1.30
N GLY A 91 -11.22 18.57 -0.30
CA GLY A 91 -11.12 20.04 -0.45
C GLY A 91 -9.69 20.54 -0.67
N MET A 92 -8.67 19.69 -0.56
CA MET A 92 -7.27 20.07 -0.71
C MET A 92 -6.69 19.60 -2.05
N THR A 93 -5.62 20.27 -2.51
CA THR A 93 -4.85 19.84 -3.68
C THR A 93 -4.07 18.55 -3.39
N GLY A 94 -3.63 17.82 -4.42
CA GLY A 94 -2.81 16.61 -4.27
C GLY A 94 -1.55 16.86 -3.46
N ILE A 95 -0.78 17.90 -3.82
CA ILE A 95 0.44 18.26 -3.10
C ILE A 95 0.20 18.56 -1.62
N LYS A 96 -0.90 19.23 -1.26
CA LYS A 96 -1.24 19.50 0.15
C LYS A 96 -1.56 18.23 0.92
N ASN A 97 -2.30 17.29 0.31
CA ASN A 97 -2.56 15.99 0.90
C ASN A 97 -1.26 15.23 1.21
N LEU A 98 -0.36 15.13 0.24
CA LEU A 98 0.92 14.44 0.45
C LEU A 98 1.81 15.14 1.49
N LYS A 99 1.82 16.47 1.55
CA LYS A 99 2.55 17.23 2.59
C LYS A 99 2.04 16.94 4.00
N ILE A 100 0.73 16.82 4.20
CA ILE A 100 0.16 16.45 5.51
C ILE A 100 0.65 15.07 5.93
N LEU A 101 0.63 14.10 5.02
CA LEU A 101 1.11 12.74 5.31
C LEU A 101 2.62 12.71 5.60
N ALA A 102 3.42 13.39 4.78
CA ALA A 102 4.87 13.49 4.99
C ALA A 102 5.24 14.17 6.31
N ALA A 103 4.39 15.08 6.81
CA ALA A 103 4.60 15.74 8.10
C ALA A 103 4.39 14.82 9.31
N VAL A 104 3.82 13.62 9.15
CA VAL A 104 3.69 12.64 10.23
C VAL A 104 5.04 12.04 10.58
N ASN A 105 5.81 11.66 9.56
CA ASN A 105 7.10 10.98 9.74
C ASN A 105 8.31 11.91 9.68
N HIS A 106 8.16 13.11 9.11
CA HIS A 106 9.24 14.09 8.88
C HIS A 106 10.47 13.53 8.11
N ARG A 107 10.25 12.51 7.26
CA ARG A 107 11.34 11.81 6.55
C ARG A 107 11.74 12.49 5.24
N ILE A 108 10.85 13.26 4.61
CA ILE A 108 11.03 13.82 3.28
C ILE A 108 10.67 15.30 3.20
N GLN A 109 11.27 15.99 2.24
CA GLN A 109 11.03 17.41 1.96
C GLN A 109 10.01 17.58 0.80
N GLU A 110 9.46 18.79 0.65
CA GLU A 110 8.52 19.11 -0.42
C GLU A 110 9.07 18.84 -1.83
N SER A 111 10.38 19.01 -2.04
CA SER A 111 11.03 18.72 -3.33
C SER A 111 10.87 17.25 -3.74
N GLN A 112 11.01 16.33 -2.80
CA GLN A 112 10.83 14.88 -3.04
C GLN A 112 9.37 14.54 -3.32
N ILE A 113 8.42 15.15 -2.60
CA ILE A 113 6.99 14.99 -2.87
C ILE A 113 6.66 15.44 -4.30
N ARG A 114 7.16 16.61 -4.71
CA ARG A 114 6.97 17.15 -6.06
C ARG A 114 7.53 16.23 -7.14
N GLU A 115 8.73 15.68 -6.89
CA GLU A 115 9.36 14.71 -7.80
C GLU A 115 8.53 13.45 -7.91
N THR A 116 8.11 12.87 -6.80
CA THR A 116 7.26 11.67 -6.79
C THR A 116 5.93 11.90 -7.54
N MET A 117 5.32 13.08 -7.40
CA MET A 117 4.11 13.41 -8.18
C MET A 117 4.39 13.41 -9.68
N ARG A 118 5.55 13.92 -10.14
CA ARG A 118 5.91 13.88 -11.56
C ARG A 118 6.15 12.44 -12.04
N VAL A 119 6.84 11.63 -11.24
CA VAL A 119 7.09 10.20 -11.54
C VAL A 119 5.78 9.46 -11.82
N VAL A 120 4.72 9.73 -11.05
CA VAL A 120 3.42 9.10 -11.30
C VAL A 120 2.55 9.84 -12.33
N GLY A 121 3.09 10.82 -13.04
CA GLY A 121 2.38 11.57 -14.09
C GLY A 121 1.35 12.59 -13.57
N LEU A 122 1.55 13.13 -12.36
CA LEU A 122 0.72 14.22 -11.81
C LEU A 122 1.52 15.54 -11.75
N ASP A 123 0.90 16.62 -12.21
CA ASP A 123 1.47 17.97 -12.05
C ASP A 123 1.39 18.41 -10.56
N PRO A 124 2.53 18.63 -9.87
CA PRO A 124 2.55 19.07 -8.49
C PRO A 124 2.02 20.51 -8.29
N ASN A 125 1.87 21.30 -9.37
CA ASN A 125 1.33 22.65 -9.33
C ASN A 125 -0.19 22.71 -9.56
N LEU A 126 -0.82 21.57 -9.82
CA LEU A 126 -2.26 21.50 -10.07
C LEU A 126 -3.05 22.07 -8.88
N LYS A 127 -3.77 23.17 -9.12
CA LYS A 127 -4.57 23.85 -8.10
C LYS A 127 -5.93 23.20 -7.82
N GLN A 128 -6.34 22.26 -8.68
CA GLN A 128 -7.58 21.52 -8.55
C GLN A 128 -7.61 20.70 -7.26
N PRO A 129 -8.68 20.75 -6.45
CA PRO A 129 -8.82 19.91 -5.27
C PRO A 129 -9.05 18.44 -5.64
N VAL A 130 -8.58 17.52 -4.79
CA VAL A 130 -8.62 16.07 -5.03
C VAL A 130 -10.05 15.54 -5.21
N GLY A 131 -11.04 16.16 -4.60
CA GLY A 131 -12.45 15.83 -4.80
C GLY A 131 -12.91 15.93 -6.27
N LYS A 132 -12.21 16.73 -7.09
CA LYS A 132 -12.47 16.88 -8.54
C LYS A 132 -11.54 16.05 -9.41
N TYR A 133 -10.66 15.23 -8.83
CA TYR A 133 -9.77 14.34 -9.60
C TYR A 133 -10.56 13.21 -10.26
N SER A 134 -10.15 12.81 -11.45
CA SER A 134 -10.60 11.55 -12.04
C SER A 134 -10.18 10.35 -11.18
N LEU A 135 -10.78 9.19 -11.42
CA LEU A 135 -10.37 7.96 -10.72
C LEU A 135 -8.88 7.67 -10.94
N GLY A 136 -8.40 7.77 -12.19
CA GLY A 136 -6.99 7.58 -12.52
C GLY A 136 -6.06 8.60 -11.83
N MET A 137 -6.45 9.88 -11.72
CA MET A 137 -5.67 10.87 -10.98
C MET A 137 -5.60 10.56 -9.48
N ARG A 138 -6.70 10.11 -8.88
CA ARG A 138 -6.69 9.66 -7.47
C ARG A 138 -5.83 8.44 -7.28
N GLN A 139 -5.86 7.50 -8.21
CA GLN A 139 -5.01 6.31 -8.17
C GLN A 139 -3.52 6.68 -8.25
N ARG A 140 -3.14 7.54 -9.20
CA ARG A 140 -1.76 8.06 -9.31
C ARG A 140 -1.31 8.77 -8.03
N LEU A 141 -2.18 9.57 -7.42
CA LEU A 141 -1.88 10.22 -6.14
C LEU A 141 -1.68 9.20 -5.01
N GLY A 142 -2.47 8.11 -4.98
CA GLY A 142 -2.28 6.99 -4.05
C GLY A 142 -0.94 6.29 -4.23
N ILE A 143 -0.53 6.06 -5.49
CA ILE A 143 0.79 5.50 -5.78
C ILE A 143 1.89 6.46 -5.30
N ALA A 144 1.76 7.76 -5.59
CA ALA A 144 2.70 8.77 -5.08
C ALA A 144 2.81 8.73 -3.55
N GLN A 145 1.70 8.63 -2.83
CA GLN A 145 1.68 8.48 -1.38
C GLN A 145 2.47 7.26 -0.92
N ALA A 146 2.26 6.11 -1.57
CA ALA A 146 2.89 4.85 -1.18
C ALA A 146 4.41 4.85 -1.39
N ILE A 147 4.91 5.56 -2.42
CA ILE A 147 6.34 5.51 -2.79
C ILE A 147 7.15 6.75 -2.36
N MET A 148 6.51 7.84 -1.91
CA MET A 148 7.18 9.12 -1.69
C MET A 148 8.30 9.07 -0.62
N GLU A 149 8.18 8.21 0.37
CA GLU A 149 9.18 8.01 1.42
C GLU A 149 10.21 6.92 1.08
N LYS A 150 10.17 6.36 -0.14
CA LYS A 150 11.06 5.29 -0.65
C LYS A 150 11.10 4.06 0.26
N PRO A 151 9.94 3.47 0.58
CA PRO A 151 9.87 2.34 1.49
C PRO A 151 10.61 1.11 0.95
N GLU A 152 11.15 0.28 1.85
CA GLU A 152 11.78 -1.00 1.49
C GLU A 152 10.74 -2.06 1.05
N ILE A 153 9.51 -1.97 1.56
CA ILE A 153 8.40 -2.88 1.23
C ILE A 153 7.23 -2.08 0.69
N LEU A 154 6.65 -2.53 -0.41
CA LEU A 154 5.50 -1.91 -1.05
C LEU A 154 4.36 -2.92 -1.21
N ILE A 155 3.18 -2.60 -0.69
CA ILE A 155 1.96 -3.40 -0.84
C ILE A 155 0.90 -2.59 -1.58
N LEU A 156 0.49 -3.08 -2.74
CA LEU A 156 -0.47 -2.42 -3.61
C LEU A 156 -1.66 -3.35 -3.90
N ASP A 157 -2.84 -2.97 -3.43
CA ASP A 157 -4.09 -3.65 -3.76
C ASP A 157 -4.73 -2.99 -4.98
N GLU A 158 -4.81 -3.74 -6.07
CA GLU A 158 -5.37 -3.32 -7.36
C GLU A 158 -4.85 -1.94 -7.86
N PRO A 159 -3.52 -1.71 -7.91
CA PRO A 159 -2.95 -0.39 -8.18
C PRO A 159 -3.25 0.17 -9.57
N MET A 160 -3.69 -0.67 -10.51
CA MET A 160 -4.00 -0.29 -11.89
C MET A 160 -5.48 0.08 -12.10
N ASN A 161 -6.31 -0.02 -11.06
CA ASN A 161 -7.73 0.32 -11.16
C ASN A 161 -7.94 1.79 -11.54
N GLY A 162 -8.76 2.01 -12.58
CA GLY A 162 -9.08 3.35 -13.06
C GLY A 162 -7.99 4.01 -13.93
N LEU A 163 -6.88 3.32 -14.20
CA LEU A 163 -5.90 3.75 -15.18
C LEU A 163 -6.30 3.26 -16.58
N ASP A 164 -6.09 4.07 -17.61
CA ASP A 164 -6.17 3.66 -19.00
C ASP A 164 -4.91 2.86 -19.41
N LYS A 165 -4.91 2.33 -20.66
CA LYS A 165 -3.78 1.53 -21.16
C LYS A 165 -2.44 2.26 -21.11
N HIS A 166 -2.45 3.57 -21.33
CA HIS A 166 -1.24 4.39 -21.28
C HIS A 166 -0.75 4.55 -19.85
N GLY A 167 -1.65 4.91 -18.92
CA GLY A 167 -1.34 5.04 -17.51
C GLY A 167 -0.84 3.74 -16.86
N VAL A 168 -1.38 2.59 -17.29
CA VAL A 168 -0.86 1.27 -16.82
C VAL A 168 0.58 1.06 -17.29
N LYS A 169 0.93 1.47 -18.53
CA LYS A 169 2.30 1.35 -19.06
C LYS A 169 3.26 2.26 -18.30
N GLU A 170 2.91 3.54 -18.11
CA GLU A 170 3.72 4.51 -17.38
C GLU A 170 4.03 4.11 -15.92
N ILE A 171 3.09 3.46 -15.23
CA ILE A 171 3.29 3.03 -13.84
C ILE A 171 4.14 1.74 -13.75
N ARG A 172 4.23 0.96 -14.84
CA ARG A 172 5.04 -0.27 -14.87
C ARG A 172 6.51 -0.04 -15.19
N GLU A 173 6.84 1.07 -15.85
CA GLU A 173 8.20 1.51 -16.18
C GLU A 173 8.83 2.27 -15.01
#